data_efb18c1c6dbcd70c8647dbc6ad1c97ba
#
_entry.id   efb18c1c6dbcd70c8647dbc6ad1c97ba
#
_cell.length_a   1.000
_cell.length_b   1.000
_cell.length_c   1.000
_cell.angle_alpha   90.00
_cell.angle_beta   90.00
_cell.angle_gamma   90.00
#
_symmetry.space_group_name_H-M   'P 1'
#
loop_
_entity.id
_entity.type
_entity.pdbx_description
1 polymer ?
#
loop_
_entity_poly.entity_id
_entity_poly.type
_entity_poly.pdbx_seq_one_letter_code
_entity_poly.pdbx_strand_id
1 'polypeptide(L)'
;MITLSSLLIEGRYDSVVTNLSNQLFKVFKDSYRAVSENGEFAGEKIYFKSKEEAPEITGSDFSHIWFQEVENETIPLEFYIELRVMWVDGLNVKTYNVRNVNGELYNATTPYSDEPPLISVYIMADPADAPNCYNQIAMLLRDTLRHEIEHITQSGWNVKSDKYIRSDQARRSKIASGTIERYNYYLLPKEIPAMIQGMYTYAKKTKTPLAQVIQNNFDHEEIKPEHREKILNVWRKYLKKLGINQNI
;
A
#
# COMPACT_ATOMS: atom_id res chain seq x y z
N MET A 1 -26.12 -14.48 2.96
CA MET A 1 -26.68 -13.64 1.90
C MET A 1 -25.78 -12.42 1.78
N ILE A 2 -25.02 -12.31 0.69
CA ILE A 2 -24.19 -11.13 0.39
C ILE A 2 -25.19 -10.02 0.05
N THR A 3 -25.17 -8.93 0.79
CA THR A 3 -26.04 -7.80 0.52
C THR A 3 -25.55 -7.07 -0.73
N LEU A 4 -26.47 -6.52 -1.52
CA LEU A 4 -26.15 -5.72 -2.71
C LEU A 4 -25.17 -4.58 -2.38
N SER A 5 -25.26 -4.02 -1.16
CA SER A 5 -24.36 -3.00 -0.65
C SER A 5 -22.93 -3.50 -0.42
N SER A 6 -22.73 -4.77 0.00
CA SER A 6 -21.38 -5.33 0.16
C SER A 6 -20.72 -5.59 -1.19
N LEU A 7 -21.48 -6.05 -2.19
CA LEU A 7 -20.99 -6.21 -3.57
C LEU A 7 -20.64 -4.86 -4.22
N LEU A 8 -21.43 -3.82 -3.93
CA LEU A 8 -21.17 -2.46 -4.43
C LEU A 8 -19.91 -1.86 -3.79
N ILE A 9 -19.60 -2.21 -2.53
CA ILE A 9 -18.37 -1.77 -1.86
C ILE A 9 -17.16 -2.55 -2.38
N GLU A 10 -17.29 -3.85 -2.62
CA GLU A 10 -16.20 -4.72 -3.10
C GLU A 10 -15.71 -4.37 -4.51
N GLY A 11 -16.61 -3.94 -5.41
CA GLY A 11 -16.28 -3.66 -6.82
C GLY A 11 -16.08 -2.17 -7.15
N ARG A 12 -16.44 -1.27 -6.21
CA ARG A 12 -16.61 0.15 -6.50
C ARG A 12 -15.36 0.81 -7.09
N TYR A 13 -14.17 0.39 -6.67
CA TYR A 13 -12.90 0.98 -7.09
C TYR A 13 -12.02 0.03 -7.90
N ASP A 14 -12.46 -1.20 -8.17
CA ASP A 14 -11.65 -2.23 -8.84
C ASP A 14 -11.18 -1.78 -10.23
N SER A 15 -12.00 -1.06 -10.99
CA SER A 15 -11.66 -0.55 -12.31
C SER A 15 -10.59 0.55 -12.23
N VAL A 16 -10.72 1.48 -11.28
CA VAL A 16 -9.77 2.56 -11.06
C VAL A 16 -8.43 2.00 -10.59
N VAL A 17 -8.45 1.12 -9.58
CA VAL A 17 -7.26 0.42 -9.08
C VAL A 17 -6.57 -0.35 -10.20
N THR A 18 -7.33 -1.06 -11.03
CA THR A 18 -6.77 -1.83 -12.14
C THR A 18 -6.13 -0.92 -13.18
N ASN A 19 -6.79 0.17 -13.54
CA ASN A 19 -6.27 1.13 -14.51
C ASN A 19 -4.97 1.78 -14.00
N LEU A 20 -4.98 2.34 -12.81
CA LEU A 20 -3.83 3.00 -12.21
C LEU A 20 -2.66 2.02 -12.02
N SER A 21 -2.93 0.81 -11.50
CA SER A 21 -1.87 -0.19 -11.34
C SER A 21 -1.23 -0.61 -12.65
N ASN A 22 -2.00 -0.71 -13.74
CA ASN A 22 -1.47 -1.02 -15.06
C ASN A 22 -0.61 0.12 -15.62
N GLN A 23 -1.01 1.37 -15.39
CA GLN A 23 -0.22 2.55 -15.77
C GLN A 23 1.10 2.59 -15.00
N LEU A 24 1.06 2.50 -13.67
CA LEU A 24 2.26 2.46 -12.83
C LEU A 24 3.19 1.30 -13.21
N PHE A 25 2.63 0.12 -13.47
CA PHE A 25 3.42 -1.03 -13.88
C PHE A 25 4.06 -0.86 -15.25
N LYS A 26 3.39 -0.19 -16.19
CA LYS A 26 3.99 0.17 -17.48
C LYS A 26 5.19 1.09 -17.28
N VAL A 27 5.03 2.17 -16.51
CA VAL A 27 6.10 3.12 -16.20
C VAL A 27 7.27 2.42 -15.50
N PHE A 28 6.99 1.52 -14.54
CA PHE A 28 8.03 0.71 -13.90
C PHE A 28 8.83 -0.13 -14.90
N LYS A 29 8.16 -0.79 -15.86
CA LYS A 29 8.84 -1.56 -16.91
C LYS A 29 9.68 -0.70 -17.85
N ASP A 30 9.18 0.49 -18.17
CA ASP A 30 9.91 1.42 -19.02
C ASP A 30 11.16 1.96 -18.28
N SER A 31 11.03 2.20 -16.97
CA SER A 31 12.15 2.49 -16.07
C SER A 31 13.20 1.36 -16.06
N TYR A 32 12.74 0.12 -15.90
CA TYR A 32 13.61 -1.06 -15.95
C TYR A 32 14.41 -1.15 -17.26
N ARG A 33 13.75 -0.94 -18.41
CA ARG A 33 14.44 -0.96 -19.70
C ARG A 33 15.54 0.09 -19.79
N ALA A 34 15.26 1.31 -19.32
CA ALA A 34 16.25 2.37 -19.32
C ALA A 34 17.48 2.00 -18.48
N VAL A 35 17.29 1.38 -17.31
CA VAL A 35 18.39 0.91 -16.45
C VAL A 35 19.15 -0.24 -17.10
N SER A 36 18.46 -1.22 -17.68
CA SER A 36 19.08 -2.41 -18.25
C SER A 36 19.82 -2.14 -19.57
N GLU A 37 19.36 -1.15 -20.36
CA GLU A 37 19.95 -0.84 -21.68
C GLU A 37 21.11 0.16 -21.57
N ASN A 38 21.03 1.12 -20.68
CA ASN A 38 21.96 2.26 -20.61
C ASN A 38 22.86 2.25 -19.37
N GLY A 39 22.58 1.41 -18.38
CA GLY A 39 23.29 1.41 -17.09
C GLY A 39 23.12 2.70 -16.27
N GLU A 40 22.39 3.66 -16.82
CA GLU A 40 22.09 4.94 -16.21
C GLU A 40 20.62 5.31 -16.40
N PHE A 41 20.03 5.81 -15.36
CA PHE A 41 18.70 6.41 -15.42
C PHE A 41 18.84 7.89 -15.85
N ALA A 42 17.95 8.35 -16.70
CA ALA A 42 17.90 9.76 -17.12
C ALA A 42 17.28 10.64 -15.99
N GLY A 43 17.89 10.64 -14.82
CA GLY A 43 17.47 11.40 -13.65
C GLY A 43 18.37 11.05 -12.48
N GLU A 44 18.60 11.96 -11.55
CA GLU A 44 19.53 11.84 -10.43
C GLU A 44 19.52 10.45 -9.78
N LYS A 45 20.73 9.89 -9.60
CA LYS A 45 21.14 8.66 -8.89
C LYS A 45 20.01 7.82 -8.27
N ILE A 46 19.51 6.86 -9.03
CA ILE A 46 18.49 5.91 -8.57
C ILE A 46 19.06 4.51 -8.40
N TYR A 47 20.32 4.31 -8.80
CA TYR A 47 20.94 3.01 -8.90
C TYR A 47 22.07 2.90 -7.89
N PHE A 48 21.92 1.98 -6.96
CA PHE A 48 22.94 1.62 -5.99
C PHE A 48 23.55 0.28 -6.39
N LYS A 49 24.87 0.23 -6.59
CA LYS A 49 25.60 -0.97 -6.99
C LYS A 49 25.72 -2.01 -5.89
N SER A 50 25.37 -1.66 -4.65
CA SER A 50 25.26 -2.63 -3.58
C SER A 50 24.25 -2.15 -2.52
N LYS A 51 23.77 -3.10 -1.71
CA LYS A 51 22.90 -2.79 -0.56
C LYS A 51 23.64 -1.98 0.51
N GLU A 52 24.95 -2.10 0.57
CA GLU A 52 25.80 -1.35 1.52
C GLU A 52 25.93 0.12 1.12
N GLU A 53 25.76 0.46 -0.16
CA GLU A 53 25.71 1.82 -0.65
C GLU A 53 24.38 2.53 -0.36
N ALA A 54 23.32 1.75 -0.03
CA ALA A 54 22.00 2.25 0.33
C ALA A 54 21.62 1.85 1.77
N PRO A 55 22.37 2.28 2.79
CA PRO A 55 22.30 1.71 4.14
C PRO A 55 21.02 2.08 4.91
N GLU A 56 20.46 3.24 4.68
CA GLU A 56 19.22 3.69 5.33
C GLU A 56 18.25 4.20 4.28
N ILE A 57 17.38 3.32 3.82
CA ILE A 57 16.41 3.63 2.78
C ILE A 57 15.26 4.41 3.37
N THR A 58 15.16 5.68 3.04
CA THR A 58 14.05 6.57 3.38
C THR A 58 13.21 6.87 2.14
N GLY A 59 12.01 7.41 2.33
CA GLY A 59 11.18 7.84 1.20
C GLY A 59 11.82 8.90 0.31
N SER A 60 12.83 9.62 0.80
CA SER A 60 13.59 10.63 0.05
C SER A 60 14.62 10.03 -0.93
N ASP A 61 15.03 8.77 -0.70
CA ASP A 61 16.07 8.12 -1.51
C ASP A 61 15.50 7.52 -2.80
N PHE A 62 14.18 7.43 -2.91
CA PHE A 62 13.51 6.98 -4.11
C PHE A 62 13.40 8.11 -5.12
N SER A 63 13.69 7.81 -6.37
CA SER A 63 13.50 8.78 -7.43
C SER A 63 12.10 8.79 -7.96
N HIS A 64 11.61 9.99 -8.11
CA HIS A 64 10.34 10.30 -8.72
C HIS A 64 10.42 10.06 -10.23
N ILE A 65 9.68 9.10 -10.74
CA ILE A 65 9.71 8.75 -12.17
C ILE A 65 8.40 9.04 -12.90
N TRP A 66 7.32 9.27 -12.17
CA TRP A 66 6.02 9.54 -12.76
C TRP A 66 5.08 10.22 -11.77
N PHE A 67 4.27 11.15 -12.27
CA PHE A 67 3.27 11.90 -11.52
C PHE A 67 2.05 12.13 -12.37
N GLN A 68 0.86 12.00 -11.81
CA GLN A 68 -0.40 12.28 -12.46
C GLN A 68 -1.46 12.79 -11.50
N GLU A 69 -2.24 13.74 -11.96
CA GLU A 69 -3.53 14.07 -11.36
C GLU A 69 -4.58 13.04 -11.79
N VAL A 70 -5.38 12.60 -10.83
CA VAL A 70 -6.42 11.60 -11.05
C VAL A 70 -7.78 12.21 -10.78
N GLU A 71 -8.52 12.41 -11.85
CA GLU A 71 -9.94 12.72 -11.82
C GLU A 71 -10.71 11.46 -12.17
N ASN A 72 -11.69 11.09 -11.36
CA ASN A 72 -12.51 9.93 -11.63
C ASN A 72 -13.90 10.07 -11.04
N GLU A 73 -14.93 9.85 -11.86
CA GLU A 73 -16.33 9.96 -11.46
C GLU A 73 -16.71 8.99 -10.30
N THR A 74 -15.98 7.90 -10.16
CA THR A 74 -16.26 6.87 -9.13
C THR A 74 -15.70 7.27 -7.76
N ILE A 75 -14.60 8.03 -7.76
CA ILE A 75 -13.97 8.55 -6.54
C ILE A 75 -14.37 10.03 -6.43
N PRO A 76 -15.13 10.42 -5.41
CA PRO A 76 -15.68 11.78 -5.30
C PRO A 76 -14.64 12.81 -4.83
N LEU A 77 -13.39 12.61 -5.21
CA LEU A 77 -12.26 13.44 -4.80
C LEU A 77 -11.16 13.36 -5.86
N GLU A 78 -10.67 14.51 -6.25
CA GLU A 78 -9.42 14.62 -7.02
C GLU A 78 -8.25 14.25 -6.11
N PHE A 79 -7.27 13.57 -6.65
CA PHE A 79 -6.04 13.23 -5.94
C PHE A 79 -4.86 13.11 -6.90
N TYR A 80 -3.67 13.26 -6.36
CA TYR A 80 -2.44 13.02 -7.09
C TYR A 80 -1.91 11.63 -6.80
N ILE A 81 -1.23 11.06 -7.80
CA ILE A 81 -0.50 9.81 -7.65
C ILE A 81 0.90 9.97 -8.23
N GLU A 82 1.90 9.46 -7.54
CA GLU A 82 3.26 9.40 -8.03
C GLU A 82 3.85 8.00 -7.89
N LEU A 83 4.77 7.67 -8.78
CA LEU A 83 5.58 6.48 -8.70
C LEU A 83 7.04 6.86 -8.47
N ARG A 84 7.61 6.30 -7.43
CA ARG A 84 9.02 6.42 -7.08
C ARG A 84 9.67 5.04 -7.12
N VAL A 85 10.82 4.94 -7.76
CA VAL A 85 11.54 3.67 -7.89
C VAL A 85 12.97 3.83 -7.39
N MET A 86 13.45 2.78 -6.73
CA MET A 86 14.84 2.62 -6.35
C MET A 86 15.35 1.29 -6.93
N TRP A 87 16.47 1.34 -7.63
CA TRP A 87 17.15 0.19 -8.14
C TRP A 87 18.37 -0.13 -7.28
N VAL A 88 18.48 -1.37 -6.83
CA VAL A 88 19.57 -1.80 -5.92
C VAL A 88 20.09 -3.16 -6.36
N ASP A 89 21.37 -3.26 -6.73
CA ASP A 89 22.01 -4.54 -7.06
C ASP A 89 22.12 -5.43 -5.84
N GLY A 90 21.96 -6.74 -6.06
CA GLY A 90 22.06 -7.73 -5.00
C GLY A 90 20.92 -7.67 -3.98
N LEU A 91 19.87 -6.92 -4.27
CA LEU A 91 18.67 -6.93 -3.46
C LEU A 91 18.03 -8.31 -3.54
N ASN A 92 18.20 -9.13 -2.50
CA ASN A 92 17.58 -10.44 -2.47
C ASN A 92 16.06 -10.31 -2.27
N VAL A 93 15.31 -10.31 -3.37
CA VAL A 93 13.84 -10.23 -3.39
C VAL A 93 13.21 -11.34 -2.55
N LYS A 94 13.88 -12.48 -2.35
CA LYS A 94 13.39 -13.57 -1.48
C LYS A 94 13.48 -13.25 0.00
N THR A 95 14.44 -12.43 0.42
CA THR A 95 14.58 -11.97 1.82
C THR A 95 13.83 -10.67 2.11
N TYR A 96 13.58 -9.85 1.12
CA TYR A 96 12.67 -8.70 1.20
C TYR A 96 11.24 -9.08 0.81
N ASN A 97 10.91 -10.26 1.12
CA ASN A 97 9.76 -11.02 0.76
C ASN A 97 8.51 -10.31 1.12
N VAL A 98 7.89 -9.53 0.51
CA VAL A 98 6.47 -9.20 0.61
C VAL A 98 6.13 -7.74 0.23
N ARG A 99 7.01 -6.77 0.37
CA ARG A 99 6.66 -5.42 -0.06
C ARG A 99 7.82 -4.67 -0.70
N ASN A 100 8.24 -5.12 -1.88
CA ASN A 100 9.00 -4.24 -2.76
C ASN A 100 8.15 -3.06 -3.26
N VAL A 101 6.85 -3.03 -2.89
CA VAL A 101 5.92 -1.96 -3.21
C VAL A 101 5.29 -1.49 -1.92
N ASN A 102 5.47 -0.22 -1.60
CA ASN A 102 4.85 0.47 -0.49
C ASN A 102 4.07 1.68 -1.00
N GLY A 103 3.10 2.13 -0.23
CA GLY A 103 2.35 3.34 -0.49
C GLY A 103 2.29 4.23 0.73
N GLU A 104 2.24 5.51 0.50
CA GLU A 104 2.00 6.52 1.52
C GLU A 104 0.99 7.54 1.01
N LEU A 105 0.13 8.01 1.91
CA LEU A 105 -0.87 9.01 1.61
C LEU A 105 -0.51 10.32 2.32
N TYR A 106 -0.15 11.33 1.53
CA TYR A 106 0.15 12.68 2.02
C TYR A 106 -1.08 13.58 1.93
N ASN A 107 -1.08 14.66 2.71
CA ASN A 107 -2.10 15.71 2.77
C ASN A 107 -3.52 15.26 3.14
N ALA A 108 -3.78 13.98 3.13
CA ALA A 108 -5.09 13.43 3.49
C ALA A 108 -5.34 13.41 5.00
N THR A 109 -4.35 13.71 5.83
CA THR A 109 -4.44 13.67 7.30
C THR A 109 -4.71 15.02 7.93
N THR A 110 -4.55 16.12 7.18
CA THR A 110 -4.81 17.47 7.68
C THR A 110 -6.13 18.00 7.10
N PRO A 111 -7.16 18.23 7.92
CA PRO A 111 -8.43 18.78 7.44
C PRO A 111 -8.32 20.24 6.97
N TYR A 112 -7.14 20.81 7.03
CA TYR A 112 -6.83 22.20 6.69
C TYR A 112 -5.90 22.34 5.48
N SER A 113 -5.55 21.23 4.81
CA SER A 113 -4.81 21.32 3.56
C SER A 113 -5.81 21.55 2.42
N ASP A 114 -5.66 22.67 1.72
CA ASP A 114 -6.36 22.94 0.46
C ASP A 114 -5.77 22.12 -0.71
N GLU A 115 -4.68 21.39 -0.45
CA GLU A 115 -4.04 20.55 -1.44
C GLU A 115 -4.74 19.20 -1.58
N PRO A 116 -4.96 18.71 -2.81
CA PRO A 116 -5.47 17.37 -3.04
C PRO A 116 -4.59 16.29 -2.39
N PRO A 117 -5.17 15.17 -1.96
CA PRO A 117 -4.39 14.04 -1.45
C PRO A 117 -3.37 13.54 -2.48
N LEU A 118 -2.19 13.14 -2.02
CA LEU A 118 -1.16 12.54 -2.84
C LEU A 118 -0.91 11.08 -2.38
N ILE A 119 -1.08 10.14 -3.29
CA ILE A 119 -0.64 8.75 -3.10
C ILE A 119 0.77 8.61 -3.69
N SER A 120 1.76 8.39 -2.84
CA SER A 120 3.11 8.04 -3.28
C SER A 120 3.31 6.53 -3.24
N VAL A 121 3.61 5.93 -4.37
CA VAL A 121 3.92 4.51 -4.49
C VAL A 121 5.41 4.32 -4.67
N TYR A 122 6.01 3.50 -3.83
CA TYR A 122 7.45 3.23 -3.81
C TYR A 122 7.70 1.79 -4.28
N ILE A 123 8.63 1.62 -5.22
CA ILE A 123 9.10 0.30 -5.64
C ILE A 123 10.61 0.24 -5.46
N MET A 124 11.08 -0.78 -4.76
CA MET A 124 12.49 -1.14 -4.68
C MET A 124 12.72 -2.48 -5.36
N ALA A 125 13.66 -2.54 -6.29
CA ALA A 125 13.91 -3.75 -7.07
C ALA A 125 15.38 -3.90 -7.46
N ASP A 126 15.80 -5.16 -7.61
CA ASP A 126 17.07 -5.50 -8.24
C ASP A 126 16.85 -5.59 -9.76
N PRO A 127 17.64 -4.88 -10.58
CA PRO A 127 17.55 -4.99 -12.04
C PRO A 127 17.71 -6.43 -12.55
N ALA A 128 18.56 -7.22 -11.90
CA ALA A 128 18.78 -8.62 -12.31
C ALA A 128 17.56 -9.51 -12.10
N ASP A 129 16.77 -9.24 -11.06
CA ASP A 129 15.61 -10.04 -10.67
C ASP A 129 14.27 -9.43 -11.11
N ALA A 130 14.23 -8.16 -11.49
CA ALA A 130 13.00 -7.45 -11.80
C ALA A 130 12.09 -8.14 -12.81
N PRO A 131 12.60 -8.71 -13.93
CA PRO A 131 11.75 -9.43 -14.88
C PRO A 131 11.08 -10.67 -14.27
N ASN A 132 11.76 -11.38 -13.38
CA ASN A 132 11.24 -12.57 -12.70
C ASN A 132 10.13 -12.19 -11.67
N CYS A 133 10.14 -10.95 -11.20
CA CYS A 133 9.24 -10.45 -10.17
C CYS A 133 8.05 -9.64 -10.73
N TYR A 134 7.92 -9.46 -12.04
CA TYR A 134 6.90 -8.62 -12.65
C TYR A 134 5.48 -8.94 -12.20
N ASN A 135 5.11 -10.22 -12.15
CA ASN A 135 3.78 -10.62 -11.69
C ASN A 135 3.55 -10.26 -10.23
N GLN A 136 4.56 -10.45 -9.38
CA GLN A 136 4.49 -10.10 -7.97
C GLN A 136 4.35 -8.58 -7.78
N ILE A 137 5.17 -7.79 -8.46
CA ILE A 137 5.12 -6.33 -8.41
C ILE A 137 3.74 -5.83 -8.87
N ALA A 138 3.20 -6.37 -9.97
CA ALA A 138 1.87 -6.00 -10.45
C ALA A 138 0.75 -6.31 -9.44
N MET A 139 0.87 -7.40 -8.68
CA MET A 139 -0.09 -7.75 -7.63
C MET A 139 0.04 -6.84 -6.41
N LEU A 140 1.28 -6.55 -6.00
CA LEU A 140 1.56 -5.65 -4.89
C LEU A 140 1.11 -4.21 -5.19
N LEU A 141 1.30 -3.73 -6.42
CA LEU A 141 0.79 -2.43 -6.85
C LEU A 141 -0.72 -2.31 -6.67
N ARG A 142 -1.46 -3.36 -7.04
CA ARG A 142 -2.93 -3.38 -6.85
C ARG A 142 -3.33 -3.40 -5.39
N ASP A 143 -2.64 -4.20 -4.58
CA ASP A 143 -2.86 -4.25 -3.12
C ASP A 143 -2.63 -2.88 -2.49
N THR A 144 -1.47 -2.28 -2.77
CA THR A 144 -1.09 -0.95 -2.27
C THR A 144 -2.08 0.12 -2.71
N LEU A 145 -2.39 0.20 -4.01
CA LEU A 145 -3.34 1.18 -4.51
C LEU A 145 -4.73 1.00 -3.92
N ARG A 146 -5.19 -0.23 -3.77
CA ARG A 146 -6.48 -0.49 -3.16
C ARG A 146 -6.52 -0.06 -1.70
N HIS A 147 -5.40 -0.25 -0.98
CA HIS A 147 -5.21 0.22 0.39
C HIS A 147 -5.28 1.75 0.48
N GLU A 148 -4.49 2.47 -0.32
CA GLU A 148 -4.43 3.93 -0.27
C GLU A 148 -5.74 4.60 -0.78
N ILE A 149 -6.36 4.05 -1.82
CA ILE A 149 -7.66 4.51 -2.30
C ILE A 149 -8.75 4.30 -1.25
N GLU A 150 -8.68 3.23 -0.46
CA GLU A 150 -9.61 3.07 0.66
C GLU A 150 -9.46 4.19 1.69
N HIS A 151 -8.25 4.64 1.98
CA HIS A 151 -8.03 5.78 2.86
C HIS A 151 -8.67 7.06 2.33
N ILE A 152 -8.53 7.37 1.04
CA ILE A 152 -9.14 8.55 0.40
C ILE A 152 -10.67 8.48 0.45
N THR A 153 -11.22 7.29 0.25
CA THR A 153 -12.65 7.08 0.06
C THR A 153 -13.40 6.70 1.34
N GLN A 154 -12.71 6.54 2.46
CA GLN A 154 -13.34 6.26 3.75
C GLN A 154 -14.35 7.35 4.10
N SER A 155 -15.61 6.94 4.30
CA SER A 155 -16.67 7.86 4.69
C SER A 155 -16.30 8.58 5.99
N GLY A 156 -16.48 9.90 6.00
CA GLY A 156 -16.10 10.75 7.12
C GLY A 156 -14.63 11.16 7.16
N TRP A 157 -13.86 10.91 6.11
CA TRP A 157 -12.52 11.45 5.98
C TRP A 157 -12.50 12.96 6.22
N ASN A 158 -13.41 13.69 5.57
CA ASN A 158 -13.53 15.16 5.64
C ASN A 158 -14.43 15.64 6.80
N VAL A 159 -15.02 14.75 7.58
CA VAL A 159 -16.05 15.08 8.59
C VAL A 159 -15.63 14.66 10.01
N LYS A 160 -14.43 14.11 10.17
CA LYS A 160 -13.99 13.67 11.49
C LYS A 160 -13.61 14.86 12.37
N SER A 161 -14.08 14.85 13.62
CA SER A 161 -13.76 15.89 14.58
C SER A 161 -12.25 15.99 14.82
N ASP A 162 -11.75 17.20 15.07
CA ASP A 162 -10.36 17.46 15.45
C ASP A 162 -9.88 16.54 16.59
N LYS A 163 -10.76 16.19 17.51
CA LYS A 163 -10.45 15.26 18.60
C LYS A 163 -10.08 13.87 18.07
N TYR A 164 -10.80 13.38 17.08
CA TYR A 164 -10.51 12.08 16.46
C TYR A 164 -9.17 12.10 15.73
N ILE A 165 -8.92 13.13 14.93
CA ILE A 165 -7.69 13.31 14.15
C ILE A 165 -6.47 13.38 15.09
N ARG A 166 -6.54 14.22 16.13
CA ARG A 166 -5.46 14.33 17.12
C ARG A 166 -5.22 13.01 17.86
N SER A 167 -6.28 12.27 18.17
CA SER A 167 -6.17 10.96 18.82
C SER A 167 -5.48 9.92 17.92
N ASP A 168 -5.84 9.88 16.64
CA ASP A 168 -5.23 8.98 15.65
C ASP A 168 -3.75 9.32 15.45
N GLN A 169 -3.42 10.60 15.23
CA GLN A 169 -2.04 11.08 15.09
C GLN A 169 -1.19 10.80 16.34
N ALA A 170 -1.73 11.05 17.53
CA ALA A 170 -1.03 10.76 18.79
C ALA A 170 -0.74 9.27 18.93
N ARG A 171 -1.67 8.40 18.51
CA ARG A 171 -1.47 6.96 18.55
C ARG A 171 -0.42 6.50 17.52
N ARG A 172 -0.45 7.03 16.28
CA ARG A 172 0.58 6.78 15.26
C ARG A 172 1.97 7.22 15.73
N SER A 173 2.08 8.40 16.33
CA SER A 173 3.35 8.89 16.89
C SER A 173 3.89 7.96 17.99
N LYS A 174 3.02 7.42 18.85
CA LYS A 174 3.43 6.45 19.88
C LYS A 174 3.88 5.11 19.28
N ILE A 175 3.27 4.67 18.19
CA ILE A 175 3.70 3.48 17.45
C ILE A 175 5.06 3.73 16.80
N ALA A 176 5.22 4.85 16.10
CA ALA A 176 6.46 5.22 15.41
C ALA A 176 7.64 5.39 16.39
N SER A 177 7.40 5.96 17.58
CA SER A 177 8.41 6.10 18.62
C SER A 177 8.69 4.82 19.43
N GLY A 178 8.00 3.71 19.14
CA GLY A 178 8.11 2.48 19.91
C GLY A 178 7.51 2.54 21.33
N THR A 179 6.82 3.63 21.67
CA THR A 179 6.16 3.77 23.00
C THR A 179 5.04 2.75 23.20
N ILE A 180 4.38 2.36 22.12
CA ILE A 180 3.45 1.23 22.06
C ILE A 180 3.85 0.29 20.95
N GLU A 181 3.56 -1.01 21.11
CA GLU A 181 3.99 -2.03 20.15
C GLU A 181 3.38 -1.85 18.76
N ARG A 182 4.16 -2.17 17.73
CA ARG A 182 3.81 -1.99 16.31
C ARG A 182 2.49 -2.67 15.91
N TYR A 183 2.12 -3.81 16.49
CA TYR A 183 0.85 -4.47 16.18
C TYR A 183 -0.38 -3.57 16.39
N ASN A 184 -0.28 -2.52 17.23
CA ASN A 184 -1.36 -1.55 17.43
C ASN A 184 -1.72 -0.78 16.16
N TYR A 185 -0.83 -0.72 15.16
CA TYR A 185 -1.12 -0.16 13.84
C TYR A 185 -2.30 -0.88 13.17
N TYR A 186 -2.32 -2.21 13.26
CA TYR A 186 -3.40 -3.07 12.72
C TYR A 186 -4.74 -2.92 13.44
N LEU A 187 -4.76 -2.20 14.56
CA LEU A 187 -5.96 -1.90 15.35
C LEU A 187 -6.44 -0.46 15.17
N LEU A 188 -5.77 0.35 14.34
CA LEU A 188 -6.21 1.70 14.03
C LEU A 188 -7.50 1.65 13.19
N PRO A 189 -8.55 2.38 13.57
CA PRO A 189 -9.85 2.30 12.87
C PRO A 189 -9.79 2.65 11.38
N LYS A 190 -8.83 3.48 10.95
CA LYS A 190 -8.61 3.81 9.54
C LYS A 190 -7.87 2.71 8.79
N GLU A 191 -6.93 2.01 9.46
CA GLU A 191 -6.12 0.97 8.83
C GLU A 191 -6.88 -0.34 8.62
N ILE A 192 -7.83 -0.67 9.51
CA ILE A 192 -8.58 -1.92 9.42
C ILE A 192 -9.25 -2.11 8.05
N PRO A 193 -10.08 -1.15 7.54
CA PRO A 193 -10.66 -1.29 6.22
C PRO A 193 -9.62 -1.32 5.11
N ALA A 194 -8.62 -0.44 5.15
CA ALA A 194 -7.59 -0.35 4.12
C ALA A 194 -6.77 -1.64 4.00
N MET A 195 -6.28 -2.17 5.12
CA MET A 195 -5.56 -3.45 5.17
C MET A 195 -6.39 -4.61 4.64
N ILE A 196 -7.65 -4.73 5.09
CA ILE A 196 -8.52 -5.82 4.68
C ILE A 196 -8.83 -5.72 3.18
N GLN A 197 -9.11 -4.55 2.66
CA GLN A 197 -9.43 -4.36 1.24
C GLN A 197 -8.22 -4.63 0.34
N GLY A 198 -7.03 -4.17 0.70
CA GLY A 198 -5.78 -4.48 0.00
C GLY A 198 -5.55 -5.99 -0.04
N MET A 199 -5.50 -6.64 1.14
CA MET A 199 -5.27 -8.09 1.24
C MET A 199 -6.35 -8.92 0.53
N TYR A 200 -7.60 -8.48 0.57
CA TYR A 200 -8.69 -9.14 -0.16
C TYR A 200 -8.49 -9.04 -1.67
N THR A 201 -8.11 -7.88 -2.17
CA THR A 201 -7.80 -7.67 -3.60
C THR A 201 -6.65 -8.59 -4.03
N TYR A 202 -5.59 -8.67 -3.24
CA TYR A 202 -4.46 -9.57 -3.49
C TYR A 202 -4.92 -11.05 -3.47
N ALA A 203 -5.65 -11.47 -2.44
CA ALA A 203 -6.17 -12.82 -2.30
C ALA A 203 -7.01 -13.25 -3.51
N LYS A 204 -7.91 -12.38 -3.96
CA LYS A 204 -8.77 -12.61 -5.11
C LYS A 204 -7.97 -12.78 -6.41
N LYS A 205 -6.94 -11.96 -6.63
CA LYS A 205 -6.11 -12.00 -7.84
C LYS A 205 -5.15 -13.19 -7.87
N THR A 206 -4.58 -13.54 -6.74
CA THR A 206 -3.65 -14.69 -6.62
C THR A 206 -4.37 -16.02 -6.43
N LYS A 207 -5.71 -16.00 -6.24
CA LYS A 207 -6.51 -17.17 -5.87
C LYS A 207 -6.02 -17.83 -4.56
N THR A 208 -5.45 -17.05 -3.67
CA THR A 208 -4.99 -17.46 -2.35
C THR A 208 -6.09 -17.19 -1.32
N PRO A 209 -6.37 -18.10 -0.38
CA PRO A 209 -7.33 -17.82 0.69
C PRO A 209 -6.94 -16.55 1.48
N LEU A 210 -7.92 -15.69 1.79
CA LEU A 210 -7.65 -14.44 2.53
C LEU A 210 -6.95 -14.71 3.87
N ALA A 211 -7.35 -15.76 4.58
CA ALA A 211 -6.70 -16.18 5.82
C ALA A 211 -5.20 -16.43 5.64
N GLN A 212 -4.81 -17.06 4.52
CA GLN A 212 -3.40 -17.32 4.21
C GLN A 212 -2.64 -16.01 3.89
N VAL A 213 -3.28 -15.09 3.15
CA VAL A 213 -2.67 -13.78 2.85
C VAL A 213 -2.43 -12.99 4.13
N ILE A 214 -3.41 -12.98 5.03
CA ILE A 214 -3.29 -12.32 6.34
C ILE A 214 -2.16 -12.96 7.17
N GLN A 215 -2.11 -14.28 7.20
CA GLN A 215 -1.08 -15.00 7.96
C GLN A 215 0.32 -14.69 7.42
N ASN A 216 0.50 -14.73 6.10
CA ASN A 216 1.77 -14.39 5.44
C ASN A 216 2.19 -12.95 5.76
N ASN A 217 1.23 -12.01 5.81
CA ASN A 217 1.52 -10.63 6.20
C ASN A 217 1.95 -10.54 7.68
N PHE A 218 1.30 -11.26 8.57
CA PHE A 218 1.70 -11.28 9.98
C PHE A 218 3.08 -11.91 10.21
N ASP A 219 3.42 -12.94 9.44
CA ASP A 219 4.74 -13.57 9.47
C ASP A 219 5.81 -12.59 8.98
N HIS A 220 5.53 -11.89 7.89
CA HIS A 220 6.45 -10.88 7.35
C HIS A 220 6.69 -9.71 8.31
N GLU A 221 5.63 -9.20 8.91
CA GLU A 221 5.69 -8.10 9.87
C GLU A 221 6.11 -8.56 11.27
N GLU A 222 6.50 -9.82 11.42
CA GLU A 222 6.96 -10.45 12.68
C GLU A 222 5.97 -10.24 13.83
N ILE A 223 4.66 -10.25 13.51
CA ILE A 223 3.61 -10.09 14.53
C ILE A 223 3.58 -11.31 15.43
N LYS A 224 3.80 -11.09 16.71
CA LYS A 224 3.81 -12.16 17.73
C LYS A 224 2.46 -12.90 17.80
N PRO A 225 2.45 -14.22 18.00
CA PRO A 225 1.22 -15.02 18.04
C PRO A 225 0.12 -14.48 18.96
N GLU A 226 0.48 -14.01 20.15
CA GLU A 226 -0.47 -13.44 21.11
C GLU A 226 -1.15 -12.14 20.63
N HIS A 227 -0.53 -11.43 19.69
CA HIS A 227 -1.10 -10.21 19.10
C HIS A 227 -1.98 -10.52 17.90
N ARG A 228 -1.68 -11.59 17.14
CA ARG A 228 -2.44 -11.99 15.94
C ARG A 228 -3.91 -12.20 16.27
N GLU A 229 -4.19 -12.94 17.33
CA GLU A 229 -5.57 -13.20 17.72
C GLU A 229 -6.32 -11.93 18.15
N LYS A 230 -5.65 -10.97 18.78
CA LYS A 230 -6.24 -9.67 19.11
C LYS A 230 -6.63 -8.90 17.82
N ILE A 231 -5.75 -8.90 16.82
CA ILE A 231 -6.00 -8.25 15.52
C ILE A 231 -7.16 -8.97 14.82
N LEU A 232 -7.09 -10.28 14.69
CA LEU A 232 -8.10 -11.09 14.01
C LEU A 232 -9.49 -10.93 14.64
N ASN A 233 -9.59 -10.84 15.95
CA ASN A 233 -10.86 -10.62 16.65
C ASN A 233 -11.51 -9.28 16.27
N VAL A 234 -10.71 -8.24 16.06
CA VAL A 234 -11.20 -6.93 15.60
C VAL A 234 -11.59 -6.99 14.11
N TRP A 235 -10.76 -7.62 13.28
CA TRP A 235 -10.98 -7.73 11.84
C TRP A 235 -12.18 -8.60 11.51
N ARG A 236 -12.40 -9.71 12.21
CA ARG A 236 -13.62 -10.55 12.07
C ARG A 236 -14.90 -9.75 12.34
N LYS A 237 -14.88 -8.86 13.36
CA LYS A 237 -16.02 -7.97 13.62
C LYS A 237 -16.28 -7.00 12.47
N TYR A 238 -15.22 -6.48 11.86
CA TYR A 238 -15.32 -5.60 10.71
C TYR A 238 -15.88 -6.35 9.49
N LEU A 239 -15.30 -7.50 9.14
CA LEU A 239 -15.76 -8.36 8.03
C LEU A 239 -17.25 -8.74 8.21
N LYS A 240 -17.65 -9.11 9.42
CA LYS A 240 -19.05 -9.40 9.72
C LYS A 240 -19.99 -8.22 9.45
N LYS A 241 -19.55 -6.98 9.77
CA LYS A 241 -20.32 -5.77 9.45
C LYS A 241 -20.48 -5.55 7.95
N LEU A 242 -19.50 -5.95 7.15
CA LEU A 242 -19.54 -5.90 5.69
C LEU A 242 -20.34 -7.05 5.07
N GLY A 243 -20.82 -8.03 5.85
CA GLY A 243 -21.49 -9.22 5.34
C GLY A 243 -20.52 -10.24 4.69
N ILE A 244 -19.21 -10.07 4.90
CA ILE A 244 -18.19 -10.97 4.38
C ILE A 244 -18.02 -12.12 5.36
N ASN A 245 -18.56 -13.29 4.99
CA ASN A 245 -18.45 -14.53 5.78
C ASN A 245 -17.20 -15.31 5.36
N GLN A 246 -16.02 -14.74 5.54
CA GLN A 246 -14.76 -15.46 5.37
C GLN A 246 -14.16 -15.81 6.74
N ASN A 247 -13.77 -17.06 6.89
CA ASN A 247 -13.01 -17.50 8.07
C ASN A 247 -11.56 -16.99 7.92
N ILE A 248 -11.18 -16.04 8.75
CA ILE A 248 -9.81 -15.55 8.89
C ILE A 248 -9.27 -15.87 10.27
#